data_a520209d27196f379df38acdc9fa1bf3
#
_entry.id   a520209d27196f379df38acdc9fa1bf3
#
_cell.length_a   1.000
_cell.length_b   1.000
_cell.length_c   1.000
_cell.angle_alpha   90.00
_cell.angle_beta   90.00
_cell.angle_gamma   90.00
#
_symmetry.space_group_name_H-M   'P 1'
#
loop_
_entity.id
_entity.type
_entity.pdbx_description
1 polymer ?
#
loop_
_entity_poly.entity_id
_entity_poly.type
_entity_poly.pdbx_seq_one_letter_code
_entity_poly.pdbx_strand_id
1 'polypeptide(L)'
;MKILLFGATGMVGQRIAAELSDRGHEVTGVSRRGPVKGDIHDTATLAKGYDAVISAIGPARDVDEPEQPFLDANRALLDGLRAAGVSRVIVVGGAGSLQVAPGLDLVDTPEFPDAYKKEALAARSALRMYREVDDLDWTFVCPAVVIAPGERTGTFRVGGDELMSDDEGNSSISAEDFAVAIAEEVERDANPRRRISVAY
;
A
#
# COMPACT_ATOMS: atom_id res chain seq x y z
N MET A 1 14.47 7.33 -10.71
CA MET A 1 13.30 6.70 -11.32
C MET A 1 12.19 7.72 -11.46
N LYS A 2 11.30 7.51 -12.43
CA LYS A 2 10.03 8.24 -12.54
C LYS A 2 8.93 7.42 -11.90
N ILE A 3 8.30 7.96 -10.87
CA ILE A 3 7.32 7.24 -10.05
C ILE A 3 5.98 7.97 -10.07
N LEU A 4 4.92 7.24 -10.41
CA LEU A 4 3.55 7.73 -10.31
C LEU A 4 2.95 7.29 -8.98
N LEU A 5 2.42 8.23 -8.19
CA LEU A 5 1.85 7.96 -6.87
C LEU A 5 0.38 8.35 -6.83
N PHE A 6 -0.50 7.36 -6.76
CA PHE A 6 -1.91 7.56 -6.44
C PHE A 6 -2.11 7.70 -4.93
N GLY A 7 -3.01 8.60 -4.53
CA GLY A 7 -3.26 8.86 -3.11
C GLY A 7 -2.22 9.78 -2.46
N ALA A 8 -1.49 10.58 -3.24
CA ALA A 8 -0.41 11.47 -2.78
C ALA A 8 -0.83 12.51 -1.73
N THR A 9 -2.11 12.77 -1.54
CA THR A 9 -2.61 13.75 -0.55
C THR A 9 -3.01 13.12 0.79
N GLY A 10 -3.00 11.79 0.88
CA GLY A 10 -3.27 11.05 2.11
C GLY A 10 -2.11 11.12 3.11
N MET A 11 -2.37 10.74 4.37
CA MET A 11 -1.38 10.75 5.45
C MET A 11 -0.09 10.01 5.07
N VAL A 12 -0.20 8.80 4.54
CA VAL A 12 0.93 7.97 4.10
C VAL A 12 1.48 8.48 2.76
N GLY A 13 0.60 8.79 1.81
CA GLY A 13 1.01 9.21 0.46
C GLY A 13 1.87 10.47 0.43
N GLN A 14 1.59 11.46 1.28
CA GLN A 14 2.42 12.67 1.39
C GLN A 14 3.84 12.34 1.84
N ARG A 15 4.01 11.40 2.77
CA ARG A 15 5.32 10.97 3.28
C ARG A 15 6.08 10.13 2.27
N ILE A 16 5.39 9.26 1.55
CA ILE A 16 5.99 8.53 0.42
C ILE A 16 6.50 9.52 -0.64
N ALA A 17 5.70 10.53 -1.00
CA ALA A 17 6.12 11.54 -1.98
C ALA A 17 7.35 12.31 -1.52
N ALA A 18 7.39 12.74 -0.25
CA ALA A 18 8.53 13.46 0.33
C ALA A 18 9.78 12.58 0.35
N GLU A 19 9.70 11.37 0.93
CA GLU A 19 10.83 10.44 1.05
C GLU A 19 11.45 10.10 -0.31
N LEU A 20 10.62 9.79 -1.31
CA LEU A 20 11.10 9.49 -2.66
C LEU A 20 11.74 10.71 -3.33
N SER A 21 11.18 11.90 -3.14
CA SER A 21 11.75 13.15 -3.68
C SER A 21 13.10 13.46 -3.03
N ASP A 22 13.22 13.29 -1.71
CA ASP A 22 14.48 13.49 -0.95
C ASP A 22 15.56 12.49 -1.40
N ARG A 23 15.19 11.31 -1.87
CA ARG A 23 16.09 10.31 -2.48
C ARG A 23 16.41 10.61 -3.95
N GLY A 24 15.89 11.69 -4.53
CA GLY A 24 16.18 12.12 -5.89
C GLY A 24 15.35 11.44 -6.97
N HIS A 25 14.21 10.83 -6.64
CA HIS A 25 13.26 10.33 -7.63
C HIS A 25 12.37 11.43 -8.19
N GLU A 26 11.94 11.31 -9.44
CA GLU A 26 10.92 12.15 -10.05
C GLU A 26 9.55 11.60 -9.69
N VAL A 27 8.86 12.23 -8.73
CA VAL A 27 7.57 11.77 -8.21
C VAL A 27 6.42 12.61 -8.75
N THR A 28 5.48 11.97 -9.41
CA THR A 28 4.22 12.60 -9.82
C THR A 28 3.07 12.11 -8.94
N GLY A 29 2.64 12.98 -8.03
CA GLY A 29 1.50 12.70 -7.16
C GLY A 29 0.17 12.98 -7.86
N VAL A 30 -0.65 11.94 -7.98
CA VAL A 30 -2.00 12.02 -8.56
C VAL A 30 -3.04 12.00 -7.46
N SER A 31 -3.99 12.92 -7.54
CA SER A 31 -5.15 12.95 -6.67
C SER A 31 -6.32 13.68 -7.34
N ARG A 32 -7.52 13.49 -6.81
CA ARG A 32 -8.73 14.16 -7.32
C ARG A 32 -8.69 15.69 -7.19
N ARG A 33 -7.89 16.23 -6.29
CA ARG A 33 -7.80 17.67 -5.96
C ARG A 33 -6.38 18.24 -6.01
N GLY A 34 -5.37 17.44 -6.38
CA GLY A 34 -3.95 17.84 -6.44
C GLY A 34 -3.57 18.56 -7.73
N PRO A 35 -2.28 18.91 -7.87
CA PRO A 35 -1.73 19.52 -9.07
C PRO A 35 -1.92 18.67 -10.31
N VAL A 36 -1.70 17.37 -10.22
CA VAL A 36 -2.05 16.40 -11.26
C VAL A 36 -3.37 15.76 -10.88
N LYS A 37 -4.41 16.18 -11.61
CA LYS A 37 -5.76 15.62 -11.40
C LYS A 37 -5.90 14.31 -12.14
N GLY A 38 -6.43 13.32 -11.46
CA GLY A 38 -6.71 12.01 -12.04
C GLY A 38 -7.26 11.06 -10.99
N ASP A 39 -7.68 9.93 -11.47
CA ASP A 39 -8.18 8.82 -10.68
C ASP A 39 -7.40 7.56 -11.03
N ILE A 40 -7.48 6.55 -10.18
CA ILE A 40 -6.83 5.25 -10.41
C ILE A 40 -7.36 4.56 -11.68
N HIS A 41 -8.59 4.89 -12.11
CA HIS A 41 -9.17 4.42 -13.36
C HIS A 41 -8.49 5.01 -14.61
N ASP A 42 -7.72 6.10 -14.47
CA ASP A 42 -6.97 6.73 -15.56
C ASP A 42 -5.56 6.16 -15.72
N THR A 43 -5.20 5.08 -15.01
CA THR A 43 -3.85 4.51 -14.94
C THR A 43 -3.27 4.22 -16.32
N ALA A 44 -4.06 3.69 -17.26
CA ALA A 44 -3.62 3.39 -18.64
C ALA A 44 -3.00 4.60 -19.37
N THR A 45 -3.48 5.80 -19.05
CA THR A 45 -2.99 7.05 -19.64
C THR A 45 -1.90 7.68 -18.78
N LEU A 46 -2.12 7.73 -17.45
CA LEU A 46 -1.25 8.43 -16.53
C LEU A 46 0.09 7.71 -16.29
N ALA A 47 0.12 6.38 -16.32
CA ALA A 47 1.32 5.61 -16.00
C ALA A 47 2.32 5.48 -17.17
N LYS A 48 1.99 5.96 -18.38
CA LYS A 48 2.90 5.85 -19.53
C LYS A 48 4.21 6.57 -19.29
N GLY A 49 5.32 5.83 -19.46
CA GLY A 49 6.68 6.36 -19.32
C GLY A 49 7.17 6.50 -17.88
N TYR A 50 6.46 5.93 -16.91
CA TYR A 50 6.93 5.78 -15.54
C TYR A 50 7.62 4.43 -15.35
N ASP A 51 8.58 4.40 -14.44
CA ASP A 51 9.34 3.20 -14.10
C ASP A 51 8.56 2.32 -13.10
N ALA A 52 7.79 2.95 -12.19
CA ALA A 52 6.98 2.27 -11.19
C ALA A 52 5.72 3.09 -10.84
N VAL A 53 4.72 2.39 -10.34
CA VAL A 53 3.50 3.00 -9.80
C VAL A 53 3.34 2.62 -8.33
N ILE A 54 2.93 3.57 -7.50
CA ILE A 54 2.59 3.34 -6.10
C ILE A 54 1.12 3.70 -5.91
N SER A 55 0.36 2.79 -5.28
CA SER A 55 -1.01 3.05 -4.85
C SER A 55 -1.07 3.17 -3.33
N ALA A 56 -1.25 4.38 -2.82
CA ALA A 56 -1.55 4.68 -1.42
C ALA A 56 -3.04 4.99 -1.22
N ILE A 57 -3.90 4.38 -2.04
CA ILE A 57 -5.35 4.50 -1.94
C ILE A 57 -5.85 3.36 -1.07
N GLY A 58 -6.63 3.69 -0.04
CA GLY A 58 -7.35 2.72 0.79
C GLY A 58 -8.84 2.64 0.43
N PRO A 59 -9.56 1.65 0.96
CA PRO A 59 -11.01 1.58 0.87
C PRO A 59 -11.67 2.84 1.44
N ALA A 60 -12.81 3.23 0.88
CA ALA A 60 -13.54 4.40 1.36
C ALA A 60 -14.18 4.12 2.73
N ARG A 61 -14.09 5.11 3.64
CA ARG A 61 -14.61 5.00 5.02
C ARG A 61 -16.04 5.45 5.19
N ASP A 62 -16.51 6.23 4.23
CA ASP A 62 -17.81 6.91 4.24
C ASP A 62 -18.89 6.18 3.44
N VAL A 63 -18.61 4.92 3.06
CA VAL A 63 -19.55 4.06 2.33
C VAL A 63 -19.84 2.76 3.08
N ASP A 64 -21.06 2.26 2.98
CA ASP A 64 -21.48 1.06 3.69
C ASP A 64 -20.82 -0.22 3.15
N GLU A 65 -20.56 -0.28 1.86
CA GLU A 65 -19.96 -1.44 1.18
C GLU A 65 -18.73 -1.02 0.36
N PRO A 66 -17.56 -0.84 1.02
CA PRO A 66 -16.35 -0.35 0.36
C PRO A 66 -15.65 -1.40 -0.50
N GLU A 67 -15.97 -2.68 -0.34
CA GLU A 67 -15.21 -3.78 -0.93
C GLU A 67 -15.25 -3.74 -2.46
N GLN A 68 -16.45 -3.78 -3.05
CA GLN A 68 -16.56 -3.85 -4.51
C GLN A 68 -15.96 -2.62 -5.22
N PRO A 69 -16.24 -1.37 -4.80
CA PRO A 69 -15.59 -0.20 -5.39
C PRO A 69 -14.05 -0.24 -5.25
N PHE A 70 -13.53 -0.75 -4.15
CA PHE A 70 -12.09 -0.87 -3.94
C PHE A 70 -11.47 -1.95 -4.83
N LEU A 71 -12.12 -3.09 -5.01
CA LEU A 71 -11.69 -4.12 -5.95
C LEU A 71 -11.70 -3.63 -7.40
N ASP A 72 -12.75 -2.89 -7.80
CA ASP A 72 -12.84 -2.31 -9.15
C ASP A 72 -11.72 -1.29 -9.41
N ALA A 73 -11.39 -0.47 -8.42
CA ALA A 73 -10.26 0.46 -8.49
C ALA A 73 -8.91 -0.28 -8.67
N ASN A 74 -8.70 -1.36 -7.92
CA ASN A 74 -7.47 -2.16 -8.05
C ASN A 74 -7.42 -2.93 -9.38
N ARG A 75 -8.55 -3.43 -9.91
CA ARG A 75 -8.59 -4.00 -11.26
C ARG A 75 -8.21 -2.97 -12.32
N ALA A 76 -8.80 -1.77 -12.23
CA ALA A 76 -8.48 -0.69 -13.14
C ALA A 76 -6.99 -0.31 -13.09
N LEU A 77 -6.38 -0.32 -11.89
CA LEU A 77 -4.94 -0.14 -11.72
C LEU A 77 -4.17 -1.20 -12.49
N LEU A 78 -4.44 -2.49 -12.25
CA LEU A 78 -3.73 -3.60 -12.90
C LEU A 78 -3.87 -3.58 -14.42
N ASP A 79 -5.09 -3.37 -14.92
CA ASP A 79 -5.34 -3.31 -16.37
C ASP A 79 -4.70 -2.07 -17.00
N GLY A 80 -4.72 -0.95 -16.27
CA GLY A 80 -4.05 0.28 -16.69
C GLY A 80 -2.53 0.14 -16.77
N LEU A 81 -1.92 -0.56 -15.82
CA LEU A 81 -0.48 -0.85 -15.82
C LEU A 81 -0.08 -1.69 -17.03
N ARG A 82 -0.83 -2.76 -17.32
CA ARG A 82 -0.63 -3.59 -18.53
C ARG A 82 -0.70 -2.76 -19.80
N ALA A 83 -1.72 -1.91 -19.92
CA ALA A 83 -1.90 -1.03 -21.07
C ALA A 83 -0.83 0.06 -21.20
N ALA A 84 -0.26 0.52 -20.09
CA ALA A 84 0.82 1.49 -20.05
C ALA A 84 2.22 0.88 -20.26
N GLY A 85 2.34 -0.45 -20.13
CA GLY A 85 3.62 -1.17 -20.22
C GLY A 85 4.50 -1.00 -18.96
N VAL A 86 3.88 -0.77 -17.79
CA VAL A 86 4.59 -0.65 -16.51
C VAL A 86 4.36 -1.93 -15.72
N SER A 87 5.43 -2.65 -15.38
CA SER A 87 5.34 -3.92 -14.64
C SER A 87 5.39 -3.72 -13.12
N ARG A 88 6.11 -2.71 -12.63
CA ARG A 88 6.37 -2.53 -11.19
C ARG A 88 5.26 -1.74 -10.51
N VAL A 89 4.64 -2.35 -9.48
CA VAL A 89 3.63 -1.67 -8.66
C VAL A 89 3.79 -1.99 -7.18
N ILE A 90 3.70 -0.96 -6.35
CA ILE A 90 3.63 -1.10 -4.90
C ILE A 90 2.26 -0.65 -4.42
N VAL A 91 1.63 -1.49 -3.60
CA VAL A 91 0.31 -1.23 -3.05
C VAL A 91 0.42 -1.12 -1.53
N VAL A 92 -0.02 0.00 -1.00
CA VAL A 92 -0.17 0.18 0.45
C VAL A 92 -1.36 -0.64 0.92
N GLY A 93 -1.09 -1.63 1.72
CA GLY A 93 -2.07 -2.51 2.34
C GLY A 93 -2.53 -2.04 3.71
N GLY A 94 -3.05 -2.99 4.48
CA GLY A 94 -3.46 -2.78 5.87
C GLY A 94 -3.13 -3.99 6.74
N ALA A 95 -2.97 -3.76 8.05
CA ALA A 95 -2.62 -4.79 9.03
C ALA A 95 -3.68 -5.92 9.15
N GLY A 96 -4.95 -5.63 8.85
CA GLY A 96 -6.06 -6.57 9.05
C GLY A 96 -5.91 -7.91 8.32
N SER A 97 -5.13 -7.96 7.23
CA SER A 97 -4.84 -9.19 6.50
C SER A 97 -3.61 -9.94 6.98
N LEU A 98 -2.84 -9.40 7.94
CA LEU A 98 -1.68 -10.07 8.50
C LEU A 98 -2.11 -11.19 9.44
N GLN A 99 -1.35 -12.28 9.47
CA GLN A 99 -1.64 -13.45 10.28
C GLN A 99 -1.16 -13.27 11.72
N VAL A 100 -2.03 -13.55 12.67
CA VAL A 100 -1.73 -13.59 14.12
C VAL A 100 -1.45 -15.02 14.58
N ALA A 101 -1.89 -16.00 13.80
CA ALA A 101 -1.58 -17.42 13.93
C ALA A 101 -1.71 -18.08 12.55
N PRO A 102 -1.18 -19.30 12.34
CA PRO A 102 -1.33 -20.00 11.07
C PRO A 102 -2.79 -20.08 10.61
N GLY A 103 -3.10 -19.42 9.48
CA GLY A 103 -4.44 -19.40 8.90
C GLY A 103 -5.46 -18.48 9.58
N LEU A 104 -5.06 -17.69 10.57
CA LEU A 104 -5.90 -16.71 11.25
C LEU A 104 -5.41 -15.29 10.97
N ASP A 105 -6.15 -14.55 10.16
CA ASP A 105 -5.88 -13.13 9.90
C ASP A 105 -6.34 -12.26 11.09
N LEU A 106 -5.66 -11.15 11.32
CA LEU A 106 -5.99 -10.21 12.41
C LEU A 106 -7.46 -9.76 12.35
N VAL A 107 -8.00 -9.51 11.15
CA VAL A 107 -9.41 -9.08 10.96
C VAL A 107 -10.45 -10.10 11.41
N ASP A 108 -10.07 -11.38 11.54
CA ASP A 108 -10.96 -12.46 11.96
C ASP A 108 -10.92 -12.72 13.47
N THR A 109 -10.07 -12.00 14.20
CA THR A 109 -10.02 -12.11 15.67
C THR A 109 -11.21 -11.41 16.32
N PRO A 110 -11.68 -11.90 17.47
CA PRO A 110 -12.79 -11.28 18.22
C PRO A 110 -12.51 -9.84 18.67
N GLU A 111 -11.23 -9.52 18.89
CA GLU A 111 -10.76 -8.22 19.36
C GLU A 111 -10.63 -7.18 18.25
N PHE A 112 -10.78 -7.58 16.97
CA PHE A 112 -10.67 -6.63 15.86
C PHE A 112 -11.79 -5.59 15.90
N PRO A 113 -11.48 -4.27 15.91
CA PRO A 113 -12.50 -3.26 16.06
C PRO A 113 -13.48 -3.21 14.88
N ASP A 114 -14.78 -3.28 15.16
CA ASP A 114 -15.83 -3.25 14.13
C ASP A 114 -15.77 -2.01 13.24
N ALA A 115 -15.32 -0.86 13.79
CA ALA A 115 -15.17 0.39 13.06
C ALA A 115 -14.23 0.29 11.84
N TYR A 116 -13.26 -0.64 11.85
CA TYR A 116 -12.28 -0.83 10.76
C TYR A 116 -12.50 -2.11 9.97
N LYS A 117 -13.49 -2.93 10.35
CA LYS A 117 -13.65 -4.29 9.82
C LYS A 117 -13.98 -4.29 8.33
N LYS A 118 -14.87 -3.43 7.87
CA LYS A 118 -15.26 -3.34 6.45
C LYS A 118 -14.07 -2.97 5.57
N GLU A 119 -13.26 -1.99 5.99
CA GLU A 119 -12.05 -1.57 5.28
C GLU A 119 -10.99 -2.68 5.25
N ALA A 120 -10.78 -3.34 6.39
CA ALA A 120 -9.81 -4.42 6.50
C ALA A 120 -10.19 -5.62 5.62
N LEU A 121 -11.46 -5.98 5.55
CA LEU A 121 -11.97 -7.03 4.68
C LEU A 121 -11.79 -6.66 3.20
N ALA A 122 -12.10 -5.42 2.81
CA ALA A 122 -11.89 -4.94 1.45
C ALA A 122 -10.41 -4.98 1.05
N ALA A 123 -9.50 -4.54 1.93
CA ALA A 123 -8.06 -4.61 1.70
C ALA A 123 -7.55 -6.06 1.58
N ARG A 124 -8.09 -6.98 2.41
CA ARG A 124 -7.78 -8.42 2.31
C ARG A 124 -8.25 -9.02 0.99
N SER A 125 -9.44 -8.66 0.54
CA SER A 125 -9.97 -9.12 -0.75
C SER A 125 -9.13 -8.61 -1.93
N ALA A 126 -8.64 -7.36 -1.86
CA ALA A 126 -7.69 -6.86 -2.84
C ALA A 126 -6.38 -7.67 -2.84
N LEU A 127 -5.80 -7.97 -1.67
CA LEU A 127 -4.59 -8.82 -1.59
C LEU A 127 -4.83 -10.19 -2.25
N ARG A 128 -5.99 -10.82 -2.02
CA ARG A 128 -6.33 -12.10 -2.68
C ARG A 128 -6.32 -11.96 -4.19
N MET A 129 -6.86 -10.86 -4.73
CA MET A 129 -6.83 -10.59 -6.16
C MET A 129 -5.40 -10.40 -6.68
N TYR A 130 -4.52 -9.69 -5.95
CA TYR A 130 -3.11 -9.54 -6.34
C TYR A 130 -2.37 -10.87 -6.36
N ARG A 131 -2.68 -11.82 -5.48
CA ARG A 131 -2.07 -13.16 -5.46
C ARG A 131 -2.32 -13.99 -6.71
N GLU A 132 -3.37 -13.67 -7.48
CA GLU A 132 -3.68 -14.30 -8.77
C GLU A 132 -2.98 -13.61 -9.96
N VAL A 133 -2.22 -12.52 -9.71
CA VAL A 133 -1.50 -11.77 -10.75
C VAL A 133 -0.07 -12.29 -10.86
N ASP A 134 0.29 -12.82 -12.02
CA ASP A 134 1.60 -13.41 -12.31
C ASP A 134 2.42 -12.63 -13.35
N ASP A 135 1.81 -11.68 -14.04
CA ASP A 135 2.37 -10.89 -15.12
C ASP A 135 2.89 -9.49 -14.72
N LEU A 136 2.67 -9.09 -13.46
CA LEU A 136 3.16 -7.84 -12.91
C LEU A 136 4.00 -8.08 -11.65
N ASP A 137 4.99 -7.21 -11.42
CA ASP A 137 5.86 -7.26 -10.25
C ASP A 137 5.25 -6.39 -9.12
N TRP A 138 4.20 -6.92 -8.50
CA TRP A 138 3.51 -6.25 -7.40
C TRP A 138 4.17 -6.55 -6.05
N THR A 139 4.19 -5.57 -5.16
CA THR A 139 4.46 -5.76 -3.72
C THR A 139 3.33 -5.13 -2.92
N PHE A 140 2.72 -5.92 -2.04
CA PHE A 140 1.64 -5.46 -1.15
C PHE A 140 2.23 -5.19 0.23
N VAL A 141 2.42 -3.92 0.60
CA VAL A 141 3.11 -3.53 1.82
C VAL A 141 2.11 -3.19 2.91
N CYS A 142 2.06 -4.03 3.94
CA CYS A 142 1.17 -3.86 5.09
C CYS A 142 1.90 -3.17 6.24
N PRO A 143 1.36 -2.05 6.78
CA PRO A 143 1.90 -1.45 7.99
C PRO A 143 1.57 -2.28 9.23
N ALA A 144 2.18 -1.92 10.34
CA ALA A 144 1.76 -2.32 11.67
C ALA A 144 0.30 -1.93 11.99
N VAL A 145 -0.26 -2.46 13.07
CA VAL A 145 -1.64 -2.15 13.53
C VAL A 145 -1.82 -0.66 13.74
N VAL A 146 -0.85 -0.03 14.40
CA VAL A 146 -0.84 1.41 14.63
C VAL A 146 0.15 2.05 13.65
N ILE A 147 -0.38 2.83 12.71
CA ILE A 147 0.41 3.71 11.85
C ILE A 147 -0.04 5.15 12.04
N ALA A 148 0.87 6.03 12.42
CA ALA A 148 0.60 7.43 12.71
C ALA A 148 1.81 8.30 12.34
N PRO A 149 1.62 9.63 12.18
CA PRO A 149 2.74 10.55 12.09
C PRO A 149 3.70 10.40 13.27
N GLY A 150 5.01 10.37 13.01
CA GLY A 150 6.02 10.16 14.03
C GLY A 150 7.42 10.55 13.56
N GLU A 151 8.44 9.98 14.15
CA GLU A 151 9.82 10.23 13.79
C GLU A 151 10.24 9.34 12.60
N ARG A 152 11.07 9.91 11.71
CA ARG A 152 11.78 9.17 10.67
C ARG A 152 13.09 8.65 11.25
N THR A 153 13.09 7.44 11.78
CA THR A 153 14.28 6.81 12.37
C THR A 153 15.11 6.05 11.33
N GLY A 154 14.48 5.54 10.29
CA GLY A 154 15.09 4.65 9.29
C GLY A 154 15.39 3.26 9.85
N THR A 155 14.86 2.91 11.02
CA THR A 155 15.08 1.61 11.67
C THR A 155 13.75 0.93 11.93
N PHE A 156 13.50 -0.17 11.23
CA PHE A 156 12.29 -0.97 11.30
C PHE A 156 12.59 -2.40 10.87
N ARG A 157 11.64 -3.29 11.12
CA ARG A 157 11.68 -4.69 10.67
C ARG A 157 10.79 -4.87 9.44
N VAL A 158 11.23 -5.72 8.52
CA VAL A 158 10.43 -6.19 7.38
C VAL A 158 10.16 -7.66 7.56
N GLY A 159 8.90 -8.03 7.57
CA GLY A 159 8.42 -9.41 7.66
C GLY A 159 7.63 -9.85 6.42
N GLY A 160 7.01 -11.01 6.52
CA GLY A 160 6.20 -11.61 5.46
C GLY A 160 4.70 -11.50 5.74
N ASP A 161 4.09 -12.65 5.93
CA ASP A 161 2.64 -12.77 6.13
C ASP A 161 2.20 -12.53 7.58
N GLU A 162 3.12 -12.58 8.55
CA GLU A 162 2.80 -12.48 9.96
C GLU A 162 2.70 -11.02 10.42
N LEU A 163 1.81 -10.79 11.39
CA LEU A 163 1.78 -9.56 12.16
C LEU A 163 3.01 -9.50 13.06
N MET A 164 3.76 -8.40 12.95
CA MET A 164 4.90 -8.16 13.84
C MET A 164 4.48 -7.30 15.03
N SER A 165 5.02 -7.65 16.19
CA SER A 165 4.87 -6.92 17.44
C SER A 165 6.22 -6.82 18.16
N ASP A 166 6.32 -5.90 19.08
CA ASP A 166 7.42 -5.84 20.04
C ASP A 166 7.24 -6.87 21.18
N ASP A 167 8.18 -6.89 22.12
CA ASP A 167 8.15 -7.82 23.28
C ASP A 167 6.96 -7.57 24.22
N GLU A 168 6.32 -6.40 24.14
CA GLU A 168 5.15 -6.02 24.92
C GLU A 168 3.83 -6.34 24.18
N GLY A 169 3.92 -6.83 22.92
CA GLY A 169 2.77 -7.14 22.08
C GLY A 169 2.22 -5.96 21.29
N ASN A 170 2.91 -4.78 21.30
CA ASN A 170 2.49 -3.64 20.49
C ASN A 170 2.96 -3.79 19.04
N SER A 171 2.09 -3.44 18.12
CA SER A 171 2.40 -3.40 16.68
C SER A 171 2.26 -1.97 16.18
N SER A 172 3.38 -1.30 15.94
CA SER A 172 3.41 0.12 15.55
C SER A 172 4.49 0.45 14.55
N ILE A 173 4.26 1.51 13.79
CA ILE A 173 5.25 2.15 12.90
C ILE A 173 4.90 3.62 12.70
N SER A 174 5.89 4.51 12.56
CA SER A 174 5.64 5.86 12.08
C SER A 174 5.29 5.84 10.59
N ALA A 175 4.47 6.76 10.15
CA ALA A 175 4.15 6.90 8.73
C ALA A 175 5.39 7.34 7.93
N GLU A 176 6.34 7.98 8.58
CA GLU A 176 7.65 8.38 8.06
C GLU A 176 8.51 7.14 7.77
N ASP A 177 8.67 6.23 8.73
CA ASP A 177 9.46 5.01 8.52
C ASP A 177 8.75 4.02 7.57
N PHE A 178 7.44 4.00 7.59
CA PHE A 178 6.69 3.24 6.58
C PHE A 178 6.93 3.77 5.16
N ALA A 179 7.07 5.10 4.98
CA ALA A 179 7.46 5.69 3.71
C ALA A 179 8.89 5.33 3.29
N VAL A 180 9.82 5.23 4.26
CA VAL A 180 11.19 4.72 4.03
C VAL A 180 11.11 3.29 3.49
N ALA A 181 10.32 2.41 4.11
CA ALA A 181 10.16 1.02 3.65
C ALA A 181 9.60 0.92 2.23
N ILE A 182 8.61 1.75 1.90
CA ILE A 182 8.05 1.84 0.54
C ILE A 182 9.13 2.29 -0.46
N ALA A 183 9.93 3.31 -0.13
CA ALA A 183 10.99 3.80 -0.99
C ALA A 183 12.07 2.74 -1.21
N GLU A 184 12.49 2.03 -0.16
CA GLU A 184 13.46 0.94 -0.28
C GLU A 184 12.93 -0.21 -1.15
N GLU A 185 11.66 -0.55 -1.04
CA GLU A 185 11.05 -1.61 -1.84
C GLU A 185 10.95 -1.21 -3.33
N VAL A 186 10.66 0.07 -3.64
CA VAL A 186 10.72 0.60 -5.00
C VAL A 186 12.11 0.50 -5.61
N GLU A 187 13.13 0.85 -4.82
CA GLU A 187 14.53 0.91 -5.29
C GLU A 187 15.15 -0.47 -5.49
N ARG A 188 14.82 -1.42 -4.60
CA ARG A 188 15.47 -2.73 -4.55
C ARG A 188 14.73 -3.83 -5.28
N ASP A 189 13.41 -3.68 -5.47
CA ASP A 189 12.52 -4.74 -6.01
C ASP A 189 12.77 -6.11 -5.35
N ALA A 190 12.87 -6.09 -4.01
CA ALA A 190 13.31 -7.25 -3.25
C ALA A 190 12.19 -8.30 -3.06
N ASN A 191 10.92 -7.87 -3.17
CA ASN A 191 9.77 -8.68 -2.85
C ASN A 191 8.70 -8.70 -3.96
N PRO A 192 9.06 -9.06 -5.24
CA PRO A 192 8.10 -9.13 -6.32
C PRO A 192 7.06 -10.23 -6.05
N ARG A 193 5.79 -9.92 -6.33
CA ARG A 193 4.64 -10.80 -6.17
C ARG A 193 4.49 -11.35 -4.74
N ARG A 194 4.72 -10.47 -3.77
CA ARG A 194 4.61 -10.81 -2.34
C ARG A 194 3.89 -9.73 -1.54
N ARG A 195 3.32 -10.16 -0.44
CA ARG A 195 2.99 -9.29 0.68
C ARG A 195 4.19 -9.24 1.61
N ILE A 196 4.46 -8.05 2.15
CA ILE A 196 5.39 -7.82 3.24
C ILE A 196 4.69 -7.03 4.34
N SER A 197 5.13 -7.22 5.58
CA SER A 197 4.73 -6.43 6.75
C SER A 197 5.90 -5.55 7.20
N VAL A 198 5.59 -4.37 7.75
CA VAL A 198 6.59 -3.41 8.24
C VAL A 198 6.18 -2.90 9.61
N ALA A 199 7.07 -3.04 10.62
CA ALA A 199 6.84 -2.61 12.00
C ALA A 199 8.16 -2.34 12.74
N TYR A 200 8.07 -1.72 13.89
CA TYR A 200 9.17 -1.62 14.85
C TYR A 200 9.45 -2.94 15.57
#